data_a75c5210ffb1114fabbe007687d23dbb
#
_entry.id   a75c5210ffb1114fabbe007687d23dbb
#
_cell.length_a   1.000
_cell.length_b   1.000
_cell.length_c   1.000
_cell.angle_alpha   90.00
_cell.angle_beta   90.00
_cell.angle_gamma   90.00
#
_symmetry.space_group_name_H-M   'P 1'
#
loop_
_entity.id
_entity.type
_entity.pdbx_description
1 polymer ?
#
loop_
_entity_poly.entity_id
_entity_poly.type
_entity_poly.pdbx_seq_one_letter_code
_entity_poly.pdbx_strand_id
1 'polypeptide(L)'
;MCPKSEGLATDNARQIWSAALGQLQLEIPRPNYETWLKPTSTVGLVDDILTISTPSPFAAEMLEKRLSGTILRTVSRVAGRKLEVRFKVQGSGVEKQAEKLTADEPIASNSESTPKAGKLDYAKSYALKPSLNFDSFVVGPSNRLAHAAAAKVAESPGNVYNPLYIYSEVGLGKTHLLHAIGHSLSQRGMKVLYVTSERFTNEYISAIREGSAEKFRERYRSADALLIDDIQFIKSKQQTQEGFFHTFNELHLAGKQIVVTGDEPASKSLLQERIQSRLAGGLEVDLQPPDYESRYAILQSKAEDLEPAVLDQIAQRAHQNVRELEGALNRVIAYSQLIGSPVTTELADQALKSL
;
A
#
# COMPACT_ATOMS: atom_id res chain seq x y z
N MET A 1 -4.81 -15.69 -50.23
CA MET A 1 -3.39 -15.99 -49.93
C MET A 1 -3.21 -16.10 -48.42
N CYS A 2 -2.63 -17.14 -47.95
CA CYS A 2 -2.76 -17.85 -46.67
C CYS A 2 -2.54 -17.07 -45.37
N PRO A 3 -3.36 -17.35 -44.33
CA PRO A 3 -3.07 -17.01 -42.94
C PRO A 3 -2.40 -18.22 -42.22
N LYS A 4 -1.21 -18.63 -42.61
CA LYS A 4 -0.49 -19.77 -42.00
C LYS A 4 0.80 -19.42 -41.28
N SER A 5 1.24 -18.15 -41.29
CA SER A 5 2.53 -17.76 -40.70
C SER A 5 2.46 -17.26 -39.24
N GLU A 6 1.31 -16.79 -38.76
CA GLU A 6 1.18 -16.27 -37.38
C GLU A 6 1.07 -17.38 -36.31
N GLY A 7 0.47 -18.52 -36.63
CA GLY A 7 0.35 -19.63 -35.68
C GLY A 7 1.70 -20.32 -35.36
N LEU A 8 2.57 -20.44 -36.33
CA LEU A 8 3.88 -21.08 -36.17
C LEU A 8 4.89 -20.23 -35.35
N ALA A 9 4.78 -18.89 -35.45
CA ALA A 9 5.64 -17.98 -34.69
C ALA A 9 5.27 -17.92 -33.21
N THR A 10 4.00 -18.06 -32.86
CA THR A 10 3.50 -18.11 -31.48
C THR A 10 3.82 -19.42 -30.78
N ASP A 11 3.76 -20.54 -31.47
CA ASP A 11 4.10 -21.86 -30.88
C ASP A 11 5.61 -21.98 -30.61
N ASN A 12 6.44 -21.50 -31.52
CA ASN A 12 7.89 -21.44 -31.31
C ASN A 12 8.26 -20.50 -30.12
N ALA A 13 7.61 -19.35 -30.02
CA ALA A 13 7.81 -18.43 -28.89
C ALA A 13 7.44 -19.07 -27.54
N ARG A 14 6.32 -19.81 -27.49
CA ARG A 14 5.89 -20.53 -26.27
C ARG A 14 6.88 -21.62 -25.88
N GLN A 15 7.39 -22.39 -26.83
CA GLN A 15 8.37 -23.42 -26.58
C GLN A 15 9.68 -22.85 -26.04
N ILE A 16 10.20 -21.77 -26.64
CA ILE A 16 11.40 -21.07 -26.17
C ILE A 16 11.22 -20.57 -24.75
N TRP A 17 10.09 -19.89 -24.46
CA TRP A 17 9.84 -19.34 -23.11
C TRP A 17 9.64 -20.44 -22.07
N SER A 18 8.88 -21.49 -22.38
CA SER A 18 8.68 -22.63 -21.47
C SER A 18 10.01 -23.32 -21.11
N ALA A 19 10.87 -23.55 -22.10
CA ALA A 19 12.18 -24.13 -21.87
C ALA A 19 13.11 -23.19 -21.08
N ALA A 20 13.05 -21.87 -21.36
CA ALA A 20 13.78 -20.85 -20.61
C ALA A 20 13.32 -20.78 -19.15
N LEU A 21 12.01 -20.84 -18.87
CA LEU A 21 11.47 -20.89 -17.52
C LEU A 21 11.99 -22.09 -16.73
N GLY A 22 12.06 -23.27 -17.36
CA GLY A 22 12.64 -24.47 -16.72
C GLY A 22 14.11 -24.29 -16.30
N GLN A 23 14.92 -23.60 -17.12
CA GLN A 23 16.31 -23.29 -16.76
C GLN A 23 16.40 -22.18 -15.71
N LEU A 24 15.60 -21.11 -15.83
CA LEU A 24 15.55 -19.99 -14.88
C LEU A 24 15.11 -20.44 -13.48
N GLN A 25 14.30 -21.48 -13.38
CA GLN A 25 13.91 -22.07 -12.09
C GLN A 25 15.10 -22.64 -11.31
N LEU A 26 16.16 -23.06 -11.99
CA LEU A 26 17.38 -23.57 -11.38
C LEU A 26 18.41 -22.46 -11.08
N GLU A 27 18.39 -21.37 -11.84
CA GLU A 27 19.35 -20.27 -11.73
C GLU A 27 18.88 -19.15 -10.77
N ILE A 28 17.58 -19.04 -10.53
CA ILE A 28 16.98 -17.93 -9.75
C ILE A 28 16.43 -18.46 -8.42
N PRO A 29 16.60 -17.72 -7.30
CA PRO A 29 16.03 -18.10 -6.01
C PRO A 29 14.52 -18.37 -6.10
N ARG A 30 14.07 -19.47 -5.52
CA ARG A 30 12.70 -19.98 -5.60
C ARG A 30 11.60 -18.93 -5.33
N PRO A 31 11.71 -18.03 -4.32
CA PRO A 31 10.73 -16.98 -4.09
C PRO A 31 10.61 -16.00 -5.26
N ASN A 32 11.73 -15.63 -5.88
CA ASN A 32 11.74 -14.71 -7.03
C ASN A 32 11.17 -15.35 -8.29
N TYR A 33 11.45 -16.65 -8.50
CA TYR A 33 10.89 -17.39 -9.62
C TYR A 33 9.36 -17.54 -9.50
N GLU A 34 8.87 -17.99 -8.34
CA GLU A 34 7.44 -18.21 -8.11
C GLU A 34 6.63 -16.90 -8.18
N THR A 35 7.20 -15.79 -7.70
CA THR A 35 6.51 -14.49 -7.66
C THR A 35 6.52 -13.76 -9.00
N TRP A 36 7.64 -13.78 -9.72
CA TRP A 36 7.83 -12.89 -10.87
C TRP A 36 7.85 -13.58 -12.23
N LEU A 37 8.41 -14.79 -12.33
CA LEU A 37 8.59 -15.51 -13.60
C LEU A 37 7.46 -16.50 -13.88
N LYS A 38 7.07 -17.28 -12.91
CA LYS A 38 6.03 -18.30 -13.05
C LYS A 38 4.69 -17.78 -13.57
N PRO A 39 4.19 -16.58 -13.16
CA PRO A 39 2.93 -16.05 -13.66
C PRO A 39 3.03 -15.36 -15.02
N THR A 40 4.17 -15.41 -15.72
CA THR A 40 4.35 -14.81 -17.03
C THR A 40 3.91 -15.74 -18.16
N SER A 41 3.48 -15.16 -19.28
CA SER A 41 3.08 -15.88 -20.48
C SER A 41 3.66 -15.23 -21.74
N THR A 42 3.76 -16.00 -22.83
CA THR A 42 4.31 -15.51 -24.10
C THR A 42 3.22 -14.83 -24.91
N VAL A 43 3.50 -13.64 -25.42
CA VAL A 43 2.65 -12.92 -26.38
C VAL A 43 3.03 -13.31 -27.81
N GLY A 44 4.31 -13.34 -28.14
CA GLY A 44 4.80 -13.71 -29.48
C GLY A 44 6.29 -13.44 -29.67
N LEU A 45 6.80 -13.86 -30.82
CA LEU A 45 8.18 -13.61 -31.28
C LEU A 45 8.13 -12.96 -32.66
N VAL A 46 8.58 -11.71 -32.75
CA VAL A 46 8.63 -10.94 -34.00
C VAL A 46 9.98 -10.25 -34.09
N ASP A 47 10.65 -10.34 -35.23
CA ASP A 47 11.94 -9.69 -35.54
C ASP A 47 12.99 -9.88 -34.42
N ASP A 48 13.15 -11.13 -33.92
CA ASP A 48 14.06 -11.50 -32.82
C ASP A 48 13.73 -10.85 -31.46
N ILE A 49 12.53 -10.27 -31.31
CA ILE A 49 12.01 -9.72 -30.06
C ILE A 49 10.96 -10.68 -29.50
N LEU A 50 11.29 -11.33 -28.37
CA LEU A 50 10.36 -12.16 -27.62
C LEU A 50 9.55 -11.29 -26.65
N THR A 51 8.24 -11.16 -26.89
CA THR A 51 7.34 -10.39 -26.04
C THR A 51 6.67 -11.30 -25.01
N ILE A 52 6.86 -10.97 -23.73
CA ILE A 52 6.33 -11.70 -22.56
C ILE A 52 5.29 -10.86 -21.85
N SER A 53 4.14 -11.46 -21.59
CA SER A 53 3.09 -10.85 -20.79
C SER A 53 3.37 -11.04 -19.31
N THR A 54 3.20 -9.97 -18.51
CA THR A 54 3.35 -9.95 -17.06
C THR A 54 2.06 -9.56 -16.37
N PRO A 55 1.78 -10.06 -15.16
CA PRO A 55 0.51 -9.79 -14.45
C PRO A 55 0.40 -8.35 -13.94
N SER A 56 1.50 -7.62 -13.80
CA SER A 56 1.49 -6.24 -13.29
C SER A 56 2.66 -5.41 -13.83
N PRO A 57 2.53 -4.06 -13.84
CA PRO A 57 3.64 -3.17 -14.22
C PRO A 57 4.88 -3.35 -13.33
N PHE A 58 4.68 -3.65 -12.06
CA PHE A 58 5.76 -3.89 -11.11
C PHE A 58 6.54 -5.18 -11.43
N ALA A 59 5.85 -6.24 -11.86
CA ALA A 59 6.50 -7.47 -12.32
C ALA A 59 7.34 -7.20 -13.57
N ALA A 60 6.83 -6.45 -14.54
CA ALA A 60 7.59 -6.06 -15.74
C ALA A 60 8.87 -5.32 -15.37
N GLU A 61 8.77 -4.31 -14.51
CA GLU A 61 9.91 -3.50 -14.06
C GLU A 61 10.97 -4.33 -13.31
N MET A 62 10.54 -5.25 -12.44
CA MET A 62 11.45 -6.15 -11.71
C MET A 62 12.20 -7.09 -12.66
N LEU A 63 11.50 -7.66 -13.65
CA LEU A 63 12.12 -8.54 -14.65
C LEU A 63 13.09 -7.76 -15.54
N GLU A 64 12.74 -6.55 -15.98
CA GLU A 64 13.60 -5.70 -16.80
C GLU A 64 14.83 -5.18 -16.05
N LYS A 65 14.69 -4.71 -14.81
CA LYS A 65 15.81 -4.06 -14.10
C LYS A 65 16.72 -5.03 -13.36
N ARG A 66 16.19 -6.12 -12.83
CA ARG A 66 16.98 -7.02 -11.96
C ARG A 66 17.33 -8.35 -12.59
N LEU A 67 16.50 -8.88 -13.47
CA LEU A 67 16.65 -10.23 -14.02
C LEU A 67 16.91 -10.24 -15.53
N SER A 68 16.89 -9.08 -16.20
CA SER A 68 17.06 -8.98 -17.66
C SER A 68 18.32 -9.67 -18.19
N GLY A 69 19.45 -9.48 -17.53
CA GLY A 69 20.71 -10.08 -17.96
C GLY A 69 20.71 -11.62 -17.90
N THR A 70 20.09 -12.19 -16.87
CA THR A 70 19.96 -13.65 -16.71
C THR A 70 18.92 -14.20 -17.70
N ILE A 71 17.78 -13.51 -17.83
CA ILE A 71 16.72 -13.88 -18.77
C ILE A 71 17.22 -13.86 -20.22
N LEU A 72 17.88 -12.77 -20.65
CA LEU A 72 18.42 -12.63 -22.00
C LEU A 72 19.44 -13.73 -22.34
N ARG A 73 20.35 -14.06 -21.42
CA ARG A 73 21.32 -15.13 -21.60
C ARG A 73 20.66 -16.50 -21.74
N THR A 74 19.69 -16.80 -20.88
CA THR A 74 19.00 -18.09 -20.87
C THR A 74 18.10 -18.24 -22.10
N VAL A 75 17.34 -17.21 -22.47
CA VAL A 75 16.49 -17.20 -23.67
C VAL A 75 17.32 -17.36 -24.94
N SER A 76 18.44 -16.60 -25.07
CA SER A 76 19.33 -16.71 -26.23
C SER A 76 20.01 -18.08 -26.32
N ARG A 77 20.35 -18.70 -25.19
CA ARG A 77 20.90 -20.05 -25.13
C ARG A 77 19.87 -21.09 -25.60
N VAL A 78 18.64 -21.00 -25.13
CA VAL A 78 17.54 -21.90 -25.51
C VAL A 78 17.16 -21.76 -26.97
N ALA A 79 17.12 -20.52 -27.47
CA ALA A 79 16.77 -20.23 -28.85
C ALA A 79 17.88 -20.52 -29.86
N GLY A 80 19.13 -20.73 -29.40
CA GLY A 80 20.31 -20.92 -30.26
C GLY A 80 20.71 -19.68 -31.09
N ARG A 81 20.12 -18.52 -30.78
CA ARG A 81 20.39 -17.21 -31.44
C ARG A 81 20.14 -16.07 -30.45
N LYS A 82 20.70 -14.90 -30.74
CA LYS A 82 20.52 -13.71 -29.91
C LYS A 82 19.09 -13.17 -30.05
N LEU A 83 18.34 -13.11 -28.95
CA LEU A 83 17.00 -12.56 -28.90
C LEU A 83 16.97 -11.38 -27.95
N GLU A 84 16.12 -10.40 -28.23
CA GLU A 84 15.68 -9.40 -27.25
C GLU A 84 14.42 -9.90 -26.51
N VAL A 85 14.28 -9.51 -25.25
CA VAL A 85 13.07 -9.82 -24.46
C VAL A 85 12.42 -8.51 -24.05
N ARG A 86 11.12 -8.37 -24.34
CA ARG A 86 10.29 -7.23 -23.91
C ARG A 86 9.13 -7.72 -23.04
N PHE A 87 8.83 -6.96 -21.99
CA PHE A 87 7.72 -7.27 -21.10
C PHE A 87 6.54 -6.34 -21.36
N LYS A 88 5.32 -6.92 -21.45
CA LYS A 88 4.06 -6.22 -21.67
C LYS A 88 3.08 -6.58 -20.56
N VAL A 89 2.36 -5.61 -20.00
CA VAL A 89 1.38 -5.88 -18.92
C VAL A 89 0.10 -6.44 -19.52
N GLN A 90 -0.43 -7.48 -18.89
CA GLN A 90 -1.69 -8.12 -19.27
C GLN A 90 -2.86 -7.15 -19.05
N GLY A 91 -3.54 -6.71 -20.11
CA GLY A 91 -4.69 -5.79 -20.00
C GLY A 91 -4.60 -4.51 -20.85
N SER A 92 -3.49 -4.21 -21.52
CA SER A 92 -3.41 -3.06 -22.44
C SER A 92 -3.59 -3.51 -23.90
N GLY A 93 -4.78 -4.00 -24.25
CA GLY A 93 -5.15 -4.32 -25.61
C GLY A 93 -6.10 -3.27 -26.16
N VAL A 94 -5.59 -2.29 -26.92
CA VAL A 94 -6.33 -1.69 -28.05
C VAL A 94 -5.31 -1.48 -29.16
N GLU A 95 -5.45 -2.29 -30.19
CA GLU A 95 -4.81 -2.09 -31.48
C GLU A 95 -5.29 -0.77 -32.10
N LYS A 96 -4.35 0.09 -32.48
CA LYS A 96 -4.63 1.14 -33.46
C LYS A 96 -4.01 0.74 -34.79
N GLN A 97 -4.87 0.35 -35.71
CA GLN A 97 -4.58 0.36 -37.15
C GLN A 97 -4.26 1.79 -37.59
N ALA A 98 -3.16 1.91 -38.30
CA ALA A 98 -2.83 3.11 -39.02
C ALA A 98 -3.51 3.08 -40.39
N GLU A 99 -4.41 3.98 -40.65
CA GLU A 99 -4.80 4.36 -42.02
C GLU A 99 -4.66 5.86 -42.19
N LYS A 100 -3.85 6.20 -43.23
CA LYS A 100 -3.66 7.54 -43.76
C LYS A 100 -4.95 8.04 -44.38
N LEU A 101 -5.34 9.26 -44.11
CA LEU A 101 -5.92 10.17 -45.13
C LEU A 101 -5.76 11.64 -44.72
N THR A 102 -5.49 12.43 -45.71
CA THR A 102 -5.07 13.81 -45.93
C THR A 102 -5.98 14.92 -45.39
N ALA A 103 -5.32 15.96 -44.92
CA ALA A 103 -5.54 17.43 -45.02
C ALA A 103 -6.98 18.01 -44.93
N ASP A 104 -7.26 18.94 -44.03
CA ASP A 104 -7.29 20.38 -44.07
C ASP A 104 -8.13 21.01 -42.96
N GLU A 105 -7.50 21.96 -42.31
CA GLU A 105 -7.93 23.20 -41.62
C GLU A 105 -8.74 23.19 -40.30
N PRO A 106 -8.69 24.30 -39.50
CA PRO A 106 -8.40 24.22 -38.06
C PRO A 106 -9.58 24.69 -37.18
N ILE A 107 -9.79 24.09 -36.01
CA ILE A 107 -10.60 24.67 -34.96
C ILE A 107 -9.95 24.42 -33.57
N ALA A 108 -9.64 25.56 -32.97
CA ALA A 108 -9.50 25.85 -31.53
C ALA A 108 -9.08 24.75 -30.52
N SER A 109 -7.93 25.04 -29.95
CA SER A 109 -7.33 24.60 -28.70
C SER A 109 -8.28 24.19 -27.55
N ASN A 110 -8.18 22.94 -27.13
CA ASN A 110 -8.26 22.57 -25.75
C ASN A 110 -7.16 21.53 -25.48
N SER A 111 -6.15 21.98 -24.75
CA SER A 111 -4.98 21.20 -24.38
C SER A 111 -5.33 20.20 -23.28
N GLU A 112 -5.62 18.96 -23.64
CA GLU A 112 -5.52 17.85 -22.70
C GLU A 112 -4.14 17.22 -22.80
N SER A 113 -3.39 17.40 -21.75
CA SER A 113 -2.03 16.95 -21.56
C SER A 113 -1.94 15.43 -21.50
N THR A 114 -1.22 14.83 -22.45
CA THR A 114 -0.67 13.47 -22.34
C THR A 114 0.17 13.30 -21.06
N PRO A 115 0.03 12.22 -20.29
CA PRO A 115 0.87 12.01 -19.14
C PRO A 115 2.29 11.63 -19.59
N LYS A 116 3.20 12.60 -19.49
CA LYS A 116 4.64 12.36 -19.47
C LYS A 116 4.98 11.46 -18.28
N ALA A 117 5.89 10.50 -18.47
CA ALA A 117 6.46 9.66 -17.42
C ALA A 117 6.74 10.49 -16.17
N GLY A 118 5.99 10.19 -15.07
CA GLY A 118 5.90 11.07 -13.93
C GLY A 118 7.23 11.19 -13.21
N LYS A 119 7.80 12.38 -13.19
CA LYS A 119 8.55 12.83 -12.01
C LYS A 119 7.67 12.56 -10.81
N LEU A 120 8.17 11.76 -9.86
CA LEU A 120 7.51 11.57 -8.57
C LEU A 120 7.14 12.95 -8.02
N ASP A 121 5.84 13.22 -7.96
CA ASP A 121 5.34 14.48 -7.44
C ASP A 121 5.47 14.41 -5.91
N TYR A 122 6.65 14.83 -5.42
CA TYR A 122 6.97 14.90 -3.99
C TYR A 122 6.02 15.84 -3.22
N ALA A 123 5.13 16.54 -3.91
CA ALA A 123 4.26 17.55 -3.31
C ALA A 123 3.00 16.97 -2.62
N LYS A 124 2.60 15.72 -2.89
CA LYS A 124 1.37 15.16 -2.33
C LYS A 124 1.63 14.31 -1.09
N SER A 125 1.30 14.83 0.10
CA SER A 125 0.91 13.99 1.23
C SER A 125 -0.20 13.03 0.78
N TYR A 126 -0.28 11.80 1.34
CA TYR A 126 -1.53 11.05 1.20
C TYR A 126 -2.65 11.87 1.82
N ALA A 127 -3.76 12.02 1.10
CA ALA A 127 -4.92 12.67 1.65
C ALA A 127 -5.40 11.89 2.89
N LEU A 128 -5.61 12.60 3.97
CA LEU A 128 -6.23 12.02 5.15
C LEU A 128 -7.64 11.53 4.76
N LYS A 129 -8.01 10.34 5.19
CA LYS A 129 -9.34 9.78 4.90
C LYS A 129 -10.40 10.51 5.75
N PRO A 130 -11.39 11.18 5.16
CA PRO A 130 -12.37 11.98 5.92
C PRO A 130 -13.16 11.18 6.96
N SER A 131 -13.39 9.88 6.68
CA SER A 131 -14.11 8.98 7.58
C SER A 131 -13.32 8.57 8.84
N LEU A 132 -12.02 8.85 8.91
CA LEU A 132 -11.16 8.48 10.04
C LEU A 132 -10.84 9.72 10.87
N ASN A 133 -11.76 10.15 11.69
CA ASN A 133 -11.65 11.31 12.60
C ASN A 133 -11.97 10.89 14.05
N PHE A 134 -11.84 11.81 15.00
CA PHE A 134 -12.13 11.50 16.40
C PHE A 134 -13.60 11.18 16.66
N ASP A 135 -14.53 11.80 15.93
CA ASP A 135 -15.97 11.61 16.13
C ASP A 135 -16.42 10.19 15.73
N SER A 136 -15.77 9.62 14.71
CA SER A 136 -16.05 8.26 14.23
C SER A 136 -15.27 7.17 14.96
N PHE A 137 -14.39 7.53 15.92
CA PHE A 137 -13.63 6.58 16.71
C PHE A 137 -14.38 6.18 17.97
N VAL A 138 -14.84 4.94 18.05
CA VAL A 138 -15.54 4.42 19.23
C VAL A 138 -14.55 4.18 20.36
N VAL A 139 -14.75 4.87 21.48
CA VAL A 139 -13.89 4.78 22.67
C VAL A 139 -14.43 3.75 23.63
N GLY A 140 -13.57 2.78 24.00
CA GLY A 140 -13.85 1.76 24.99
C GLY A 140 -12.68 1.58 25.98
N PRO A 141 -12.79 0.65 26.93
CA PRO A 141 -11.72 0.37 27.90
C PRO A 141 -10.39 0.03 27.25
N SER A 142 -10.42 -0.71 26.15
CA SER A 142 -9.25 -1.24 25.42
C SER A 142 -8.44 -0.19 24.64
N ASN A 143 -9.00 1.01 24.39
CA ASN A 143 -8.35 2.04 23.57
C ASN A 143 -8.41 3.46 24.19
N ARG A 144 -8.98 3.60 25.36
CA ARG A 144 -9.19 4.90 26.04
C ARG A 144 -7.90 5.69 26.23
N LEU A 145 -6.83 5.03 26.64
CA LEU A 145 -5.54 5.69 26.88
C LEU A 145 -4.95 6.21 25.56
N ALA A 146 -4.96 5.39 24.52
CA ALA A 146 -4.44 5.77 23.22
C ALA A 146 -5.27 6.92 22.60
N HIS A 147 -6.59 6.85 22.72
CA HIS A 147 -7.48 7.94 22.28
C HIS A 147 -7.20 9.24 23.03
N ALA A 148 -7.12 9.20 24.38
CA ALA A 148 -6.84 10.38 25.20
C ALA A 148 -5.45 10.98 24.86
N ALA A 149 -4.43 10.15 24.66
CA ALA A 149 -3.10 10.59 24.24
C ALA A 149 -3.13 11.26 22.86
N ALA A 150 -3.84 10.67 21.89
CA ALA A 150 -4.02 11.20 20.55
C ALA A 150 -4.75 12.56 20.56
N ALA A 151 -5.83 12.68 21.33
CA ALA A 151 -6.57 13.93 21.50
C ALA A 151 -5.67 15.01 22.12
N LYS A 152 -4.88 14.66 23.14
CA LYS A 152 -3.98 15.61 23.81
C LYS A 152 -2.87 16.10 22.90
N VAL A 153 -2.31 15.24 22.06
CA VAL A 153 -1.35 15.61 21.01
C VAL A 153 -1.98 16.55 19.98
N ALA A 154 -3.23 16.30 19.59
CA ALA A 154 -3.95 17.17 18.67
C ALA A 154 -4.25 18.55 19.28
N GLU A 155 -4.47 18.64 20.61
CA GLU A 155 -4.67 19.91 21.33
C GLU A 155 -3.36 20.72 21.48
N SER A 156 -2.23 20.07 21.78
CA SER A 156 -0.97 20.73 22.12
C SER A 156 0.21 20.09 21.41
N PRO A 157 0.27 20.16 20.07
CA PRO A 157 1.31 19.51 19.26
C PRO A 157 2.70 20.05 19.59
N GLY A 158 3.68 19.15 19.60
CA GLY A 158 5.10 19.45 19.88
C GLY A 158 5.44 19.64 21.36
N ASN A 159 4.45 19.92 22.21
CA ASN A 159 4.66 20.22 23.63
C ASN A 159 4.33 19.06 24.56
N VAL A 160 3.44 18.16 24.15
CA VAL A 160 2.99 17.03 24.96
C VAL A 160 3.15 15.77 24.14
N TYR A 161 3.75 14.72 24.75
CA TYR A 161 3.93 13.42 24.12
C TYR A 161 4.56 13.47 22.73
N ASN A 162 5.80 13.93 22.67
CA ASN A 162 6.54 14.00 21.41
C ASN A 162 7.85 13.19 21.48
N PRO A 163 7.95 12.06 20.76
CA PRO A 163 6.93 11.47 19.89
C PRO A 163 5.76 10.82 20.64
N LEU A 164 4.62 10.65 19.95
CA LEU A 164 3.59 9.69 20.35
C LEU A 164 3.80 8.42 19.53
N TYR A 165 4.00 7.29 20.19
CA TYR A 165 4.10 5.98 19.55
C TYR A 165 2.89 5.12 19.91
N ILE A 166 2.09 4.75 18.90
CA ILE A 166 0.88 3.92 19.06
C ILE A 166 1.18 2.55 18.46
N TYR A 167 1.12 1.51 19.27
CA TYR A 167 1.35 0.16 18.77
C TYR A 167 0.18 -0.76 19.06
N SER A 168 0.00 -1.76 18.24
CA SER A 168 -0.95 -2.86 18.46
C SER A 168 -0.83 -3.89 17.36
N GLU A 169 -1.48 -5.01 17.53
CA GLU A 169 -1.76 -5.96 16.45
C GLU A 169 -2.52 -5.30 15.29
N VAL A 170 -2.66 -6.03 14.19
CA VAL A 170 -3.31 -5.54 12.96
C VAL A 170 -4.81 -5.33 13.18
N GLY A 171 -5.35 -4.23 12.65
CA GLY A 171 -6.80 -4.02 12.59
C GLY A 171 -7.44 -3.45 13.86
N LEU A 172 -6.67 -2.86 14.80
CA LEU A 172 -7.17 -2.31 16.06
C LEU A 172 -7.37 -0.78 16.08
N GLY A 173 -7.16 -0.09 14.95
CA GLY A 173 -7.48 1.34 14.84
C GLY A 173 -6.29 2.30 14.89
N LYS A 174 -5.02 1.83 14.83
CA LYS A 174 -3.82 2.69 14.78
C LYS A 174 -3.91 3.77 13.70
N THR A 175 -4.13 3.36 12.47
CA THR A 175 -4.27 4.26 11.32
C THR A 175 -5.43 5.23 11.51
N HIS A 176 -6.53 4.81 12.16
CA HIS A 176 -7.65 5.70 12.45
C HIS A 176 -7.24 6.84 13.37
N LEU A 177 -6.61 6.55 14.51
CA LEU A 177 -6.12 7.58 15.43
C LEU A 177 -5.09 8.50 14.77
N LEU A 178 -4.20 7.93 13.94
CA LEU A 178 -3.21 8.72 13.20
C LEU A 178 -3.90 9.73 12.25
N HIS A 179 -4.92 9.30 11.51
CA HIS A 179 -5.72 10.19 10.66
C HIS A 179 -6.52 11.21 11.47
N ALA A 180 -7.11 10.81 12.60
CA ALA A 180 -7.87 11.70 13.48
C ALA A 180 -7.00 12.85 14.00
N ILE A 181 -5.79 12.55 14.46
CA ILE A 181 -4.79 13.58 14.81
C ILE A 181 -4.52 14.48 13.61
N GLY A 182 -4.27 13.89 12.44
CA GLY A 182 -3.99 14.64 11.21
C GLY A 182 -5.09 15.59 10.82
N HIS A 183 -6.35 15.17 10.90
CA HIS A 183 -7.50 16.02 10.63
C HIS A 183 -7.59 17.19 11.62
N SER A 184 -7.48 16.92 12.91
CA SER A 184 -7.55 17.96 13.95
C SER A 184 -6.43 19.01 13.76
N LEU A 185 -5.20 18.59 13.49
CA LEU A 185 -4.08 19.50 13.23
C LEU A 185 -4.26 20.30 11.93
N SER A 186 -4.75 19.65 10.87
CA SER A 186 -5.02 20.33 9.58
C SER A 186 -6.13 21.38 9.69
N GLN A 187 -7.18 21.11 10.46
CA GLN A 187 -8.26 22.09 10.74
C GLN A 187 -7.73 23.34 11.47
N ARG A 188 -6.63 23.20 12.21
CA ARG A 188 -5.96 24.31 12.88
C ARG A 188 -4.94 25.04 11.98
N GLY A 189 -4.91 24.70 10.67
CA GLY A 189 -4.02 25.33 9.69
C GLY A 189 -2.58 24.82 9.73
N MET A 190 -2.28 23.75 10.47
CA MET A 190 -0.93 23.16 10.54
C MET A 190 -0.64 22.34 9.27
N LYS A 191 0.61 22.37 8.84
CA LYS A 191 1.10 21.58 7.72
C LYS A 191 1.37 20.15 8.19
N VAL A 192 0.41 19.25 7.97
CA VAL A 192 0.50 17.84 8.33
C VAL A 192 1.07 17.04 7.18
N LEU A 193 2.09 16.23 7.45
CA LEU A 193 2.63 15.25 6.52
C LEU A 193 2.30 13.84 7.02
N TYR A 194 1.30 13.22 6.40
CA TYR A 194 0.99 11.80 6.59
C TYR A 194 1.70 10.95 5.53
N VAL A 195 2.36 9.88 5.96
CA VAL A 195 3.07 8.96 5.08
C VAL A 195 3.17 7.57 5.70
N THR A 196 3.02 6.52 4.88
CA THR A 196 3.37 5.16 5.32
C THR A 196 4.89 4.99 5.30
N SER A 197 5.43 4.16 6.18
CA SER A 197 6.88 3.93 6.22
C SER A 197 7.42 3.26 4.94
N GLU A 198 6.57 2.54 4.21
CA GLU A 198 6.90 2.02 2.88
C GLU A 198 7.10 3.16 1.87
N ARG A 199 6.19 4.14 1.84
CA ARG A 199 6.33 5.32 0.97
C ARG A 199 7.53 6.17 1.35
N PHE A 200 7.75 6.41 2.65
CA PHE A 200 8.96 7.08 3.14
C PHE A 200 10.21 6.40 2.58
N THR A 201 10.25 5.06 2.62
CA THR A 201 11.34 4.27 2.05
C THR A 201 11.53 4.53 0.55
N ASN A 202 10.44 4.47 -0.20
CA ASN A 202 10.50 4.63 -1.66
C ASN A 202 10.93 6.05 -2.04
N GLU A 203 10.41 7.07 -1.37
CA GLU A 203 10.81 8.47 -1.57
C GLU A 203 12.28 8.69 -1.19
N TYR A 204 12.74 8.15 -0.07
CA TYR A 204 14.13 8.24 0.38
C TYR A 204 15.11 7.60 -0.62
N ILE A 205 14.80 6.37 -1.05
CA ILE A 205 15.65 5.66 -2.02
C ILE A 205 15.69 6.40 -3.36
N SER A 206 14.56 6.91 -3.84
CA SER A 206 14.50 7.69 -5.08
C SER A 206 15.30 8.98 -4.96
N ALA A 207 15.18 9.70 -3.85
CA ALA A 207 15.92 10.92 -3.58
C ALA A 207 17.45 10.70 -3.59
N ILE A 208 17.92 9.59 -3.02
CA ILE A 208 19.34 9.23 -3.07
C ILE A 208 19.80 8.91 -4.48
N ARG A 209 19.02 8.13 -5.25
CA ARG A 209 19.36 7.76 -6.64
C ARG A 209 19.40 8.95 -7.59
N GLU A 210 18.49 9.90 -7.40
CA GLU A 210 18.35 11.09 -8.24
C GLU A 210 19.24 12.26 -7.79
N GLY A 211 20.00 12.09 -6.69
CA GLY A 211 20.80 13.18 -6.11
C GLY A 211 19.94 14.33 -5.55
N SER A 212 18.65 14.06 -5.25
CA SER A 212 17.68 15.06 -4.79
C SER A 212 17.42 14.99 -3.27
N ALA A 213 18.39 14.49 -2.50
CA ALA A 213 18.27 14.30 -1.05
C ALA A 213 17.88 15.59 -0.31
N GLU A 214 18.31 16.77 -0.79
CA GLU A 214 17.94 18.05 -0.16
C GLU A 214 16.47 18.37 -0.30
N LYS A 215 15.87 18.13 -1.49
CA LYS A 215 14.41 18.29 -1.70
C LYS A 215 13.57 17.36 -0.82
N PHE A 216 14.07 16.13 -0.61
CA PHE A 216 13.46 15.21 0.34
C PHE A 216 13.48 15.77 1.76
N ARG A 217 14.64 16.21 2.24
CA ARG A 217 14.79 16.81 3.58
C ARG A 217 13.90 18.05 3.75
N GLU A 218 13.93 18.96 2.79
CA GLU A 218 13.14 20.19 2.77
C GLU A 218 11.64 19.92 2.91
N ARG A 219 11.15 18.90 2.20
CA ARG A 219 9.75 18.47 2.29
C ARG A 219 9.37 18.03 3.71
N TYR A 220 10.18 17.16 4.31
CA TYR A 220 9.87 16.66 5.66
C TYR A 220 10.06 17.74 6.72
N ARG A 221 11.10 18.53 6.64
CA ARG A 221 11.38 19.68 7.55
C ARG A 221 10.27 20.74 7.51
N SER A 222 9.62 20.91 6.37
CA SER A 222 8.58 21.93 6.22
C SER A 222 7.25 21.55 6.89
N ALA A 223 7.10 20.33 7.39
CA ALA A 223 5.92 19.88 8.11
C ALA A 223 5.90 20.41 9.54
N ASP A 224 4.72 20.74 10.06
CA ASP A 224 4.49 21.05 11.47
C ASP A 224 4.19 19.79 12.28
N ALA A 225 3.66 18.76 11.60
CA ALA A 225 3.44 17.44 12.17
C ALA A 225 3.80 16.35 11.15
N LEU A 226 4.57 15.36 11.60
CA LEU A 226 4.91 14.16 10.84
C LEU A 226 4.16 12.96 11.41
N LEU A 227 3.31 12.34 10.59
CA LEU A 227 2.52 11.16 10.93
C LEU A 227 3.05 9.98 10.09
N ILE A 228 3.68 9.01 10.75
CA ILE A 228 4.25 7.82 10.10
C ILE A 228 3.42 6.60 10.46
N ASP A 229 2.87 5.94 9.44
CA ASP A 229 2.10 4.71 9.62
C ASP A 229 2.96 3.47 9.35
N ASP A 230 2.76 2.45 10.20
CA ASP A 230 3.35 1.11 10.05
C ASP A 230 4.88 1.09 9.97
N ILE A 231 5.56 1.60 11.02
CA ILE A 231 7.04 1.72 11.09
C ILE A 231 7.76 0.38 10.87
N GLN A 232 7.11 -0.76 11.10
CA GLN A 232 7.70 -2.09 10.93
C GLN A 232 8.21 -2.37 9.51
N PHE A 233 7.72 -1.69 8.49
CA PHE A 233 8.19 -1.89 7.12
C PHE A 233 9.62 -1.38 6.85
N ILE A 234 10.24 -0.65 7.78
CA ILE A 234 11.65 -0.26 7.67
C ILE A 234 12.60 -1.17 8.46
N LYS A 235 12.12 -2.16 9.23
CA LYS A 235 12.94 -3.01 10.13
C LYS A 235 14.18 -3.62 9.45
N SER A 236 14.06 -4.08 8.21
CA SER A 236 15.15 -4.72 7.46
C SER A 236 15.94 -3.77 6.54
N LYS A 237 15.71 -2.45 6.60
CA LYS A 237 16.21 -1.46 5.63
C LYS A 237 17.14 -0.45 6.31
N GLN A 238 18.40 -0.83 6.58
CA GLN A 238 19.35 -0.01 7.33
C GLN A 238 19.47 1.44 6.83
N GLN A 239 19.65 1.65 5.52
CA GLN A 239 19.76 3.00 4.94
C GLN A 239 18.49 3.84 5.16
N THR A 240 17.31 3.21 5.06
CA THR A 240 16.04 3.89 5.33
C THR A 240 15.92 4.26 6.81
N GLN A 241 16.35 3.37 7.72
CA GLN A 241 16.37 3.68 9.15
C GLN A 241 17.30 4.84 9.46
N GLU A 242 18.44 4.97 8.79
CA GLU A 242 19.31 6.15 8.91
C GLU A 242 18.61 7.43 8.44
N GLY A 243 17.99 7.39 7.27
CA GLY A 243 17.21 8.51 6.75
C GLY A 243 16.07 8.92 7.67
N PHE A 244 15.36 7.93 8.21
CA PHE A 244 14.30 8.16 9.19
C PHE A 244 14.83 8.79 10.47
N PHE A 245 15.92 8.26 11.04
CA PHE A 245 16.53 8.78 12.26
C PHE A 245 16.96 10.25 12.12
N HIS A 246 17.57 10.61 11.00
CA HIS A 246 17.95 12.00 10.73
C HIS A 246 16.71 12.90 10.60
N THR A 247 15.71 12.50 9.83
CA THR A 247 14.46 13.25 9.68
C THR A 247 13.75 13.43 11.01
N PHE A 248 13.67 12.36 11.81
CA PHE A 248 13.10 12.39 13.15
C PHE A 248 13.80 13.41 14.05
N ASN A 249 15.14 13.35 14.15
CA ASN A 249 15.91 14.25 15.01
C ASN A 249 15.74 15.73 14.62
N GLU A 250 15.74 16.02 13.32
CA GLU A 250 15.56 17.39 12.83
C GLU A 250 14.18 17.95 13.21
N LEU A 251 13.12 17.17 13.04
CA LEU A 251 11.76 17.58 13.42
C LEU A 251 11.60 17.71 14.93
N HIS A 252 12.12 16.74 15.68
CA HIS A 252 12.06 16.75 17.13
C HIS A 252 12.78 17.96 17.74
N LEU A 253 13.99 18.27 17.25
CA LEU A 253 14.76 19.46 17.69
C LEU A 253 14.06 20.78 17.31
N ALA A 254 13.31 20.79 16.22
CA ALA A 254 12.50 21.94 15.80
C ALA A 254 11.16 22.04 16.56
N GLY A 255 10.89 21.18 17.55
CA GLY A 255 9.63 21.17 18.30
C GLY A 255 8.42 20.75 17.48
N LYS A 256 8.61 20.11 16.32
CA LYS A 256 7.53 19.63 15.48
C LYS A 256 6.94 18.32 16.02
N GLN A 257 5.63 18.14 15.90
CA GLN A 257 4.98 16.92 16.39
C GLN A 257 5.35 15.71 15.55
N ILE A 258 5.67 14.61 16.21
CA ILE A 258 5.91 13.32 15.56
C ILE A 258 4.95 12.30 16.16
N VAL A 259 4.21 11.59 15.30
CA VAL A 259 3.37 10.45 15.69
C VAL A 259 3.74 9.27 14.81
N VAL A 260 3.97 8.12 15.42
CA VAL A 260 4.40 6.91 14.73
C VAL A 260 3.51 5.75 15.16
N THR A 261 3.13 4.89 14.21
CA THR A 261 2.44 3.63 14.53
C THR A 261 3.33 2.42 14.25
N GLY A 262 3.12 1.34 15.01
CA GLY A 262 3.84 0.09 14.88
C GLY A 262 3.01 -1.13 15.25
N ASP A 263 3.59 -2.32 15.07
CA ASP A 263 2.96 -3.61 15.35
C ASP A 263 3.32 -4.18 16.74
N GLU A 264 4.35 -3.64 17.38
CA GLU A 264 4.88 -4.10 18.67
C GLU A 264 5.51 -2.94 19.46
N PRO A 265 5.77 -3.09 20.76
CA PRO A 265 6.47 -2.10 21.58
C PRO A 265 7.82 -1.73 20.95
N ALA A 266 8.22 -0.47 21.10
CA ALA A 266 9.50 0.04 20.56
C ALA A 266 10.70 -0.81 21.02
N SER A 267 10.71 -1.23 22.27
CA SER A 267 11.77 -2.06 22.87
C SER A 267 11.89 -3.47 22.31
N LYS A 268 10.81 -4.00 21.71
CA LYS A 268 10.77 -5.33 21.09
C LYS A 268 10.96 -5.28 19.59
N SER A 269 10.89 -4.08 19.01
CA SER A 269 10.99 -3.91 17.55
C SER A 269 12.41 -4.23 17.05
N LEU A 270 12.50 -4.75 15.82
CA LEU A 270 13.78 -4.98 15.14
C LEU A 270 14.36 -3.68 14.51
N LEU A 271 13.96 -2.52 15.00
CA LEU A 271 14.54 -1.23 14.63
C LEU A 271 15.90 -1.05 15.31
N GLN A 272 16.75 -0.17 14.76
CA GLN A 272 18.02 0.20 15.39
C GLN A 272 17.77 0.81 16.78
N GLU A 273 18.58 0.47 17.77
CA GLU A 273 18.47 0.92 19.16
C GLU A 273 18.28 2.44 19.33
N ARG A 274 18.95 3.22 18.48
CA ARG A 274 18.79 4.68 18.46
C ARG A 274 17.37 5.14 18.10
N ILE A 275 16.65 4.41 17.22
CA ILE A 275 15.25 4.70 16.89
C ILE A 275 14.34 4.23 18.01
N GLN A 276 14.55 3.03 18.54
CA GLN A 276 13.81 2.51 19.69
C GLN A 276 13.87 3.49 20.87
N SER A 277 15.07 3.96 21.22
CA SER A 277 15.29 4.94 22.29
C SER A 277 14.55 6.26 22.03
N ARG A 278 14.49 6.71 20.78
CA ARG A 278 13.75 7.93 20.43
C ARG A 278 12.24 7.75 20.53
N LEU A 279 11.71 6.61 20.11
CA LEU A 279 10.29 6.32 20.22
C LEU A 279 9.88 6.17 21.70
N ALA A 280 10.69 5.48 22.51
CA ALA A 280 10.47 5.33 23.95
C ALA A 280 10.65 6.64 24.73
N GLY A 281 11.37 7.62 24.18
CA GLY A 281 11.59 8.94 24.82
C GLY A 281 10.35 9.84 24.90
N GLY A 282 9.27 9.49 24.21
CA GLY A 282 7.98 10.16 24.26
C GLY A 282 6.95 9.38 25.07
N LEU A 283 5.72 9.29 24.55
CA LEU A 283 4.68 8.44 25.11
C LEU A 283 4.44 7.24 24.20
N GLU A 284 4.52 6.06 24.76
CA GLU A 284 4.18 4.79 24.10
C GLU A 284 2.83 4.30 24.63
N VAL A 285 1.88 4.00 23.75
CA VAL A 285 0.54 3.54 24.10
C VAL A 285 0.14 2.37 23.21
N ASP A 286 -0.59 1.41 23.79
CA ASP A 286 -1.11 0.26 23.07
C ASP A 286 -2.61 0.37 22.78
N LEU A 287 -3.06 -0.37 21.77
CA LEU A 287 -4.46 -0.64 21.50
C LEU A 287 -4.68 -2.13 21.68
N GLN A 288 -5.66 -2.48 22.53
CA GLN A 288 -6.05 -3.85 22.78
C GLN A 288 -7.30 -4.23 21.97
N PRO A 289 -7.56 -5.52 21.74
CA PRO A 289 -8.80 -5.97 21.13
C PRO A 289 -10.02 -5.40 21.87
N PRO A 290 -11.07 -4.95 21.15
CA PRO A 290 -12.26 -4.39 21.76
C PRO A 290 -13.04 -5.45 22.51
N ASP A 291 -13.58 -5.09 23.68
CA ASP A 291 -14.57 -5.89 24.39
C ASP A 291 -15.90 -5.98 23.62
N TYR A 292 -16.83 -6.79 24.11
CA TYR A 292 -18.09 -7.00 23.43
C TYR A 292 -18.89 -5.70 23.26
N GLU A 293 -18.98 -4.88 24.29
CA GLU A 293 -19.69 -3.60 24.27
C GLU A 293 -19.10 -2.65 23.23
N SER A 294 -17.78 -2.55 23.16
CA SER A 294 -17.08 -1.76 22.15
C SER A 294 -17.33 -2.30 20.75
N ARG A 295 -17.30 -3.62 20.53
CA ARG A 295 -17.62 -4.22 19.23
C ARG A 295 -19.03 -3.91 18.78
N TYR A 296 -20.01 -4.07 19.69
CA TYR A 296 -21.39 -3.75 19.40
C TYR A 296 -21.57 -2.26 19.05
N ALA A 297 -20.97 -1.35 19.82
CA ALA A 297 -21.01 0.08 19.56
C ALA A 297 -20.36 0.46 18.20
N ILE A 298 -19.27 -0.20 17.82
CA ILE A 298 -18.64 -0.02 16.52
C ILE A 298 -19.59 -0.44 15.39
N LEU A 299 -20.23 -1.60 15.52
CA LEU A 299 -21.20 -2.07 14.52
C LEU A 299 -22.41 -1.12 14.42
N GLN A 300 -22.94 -0.70 15.55
CA GLN A 300 -24.06 0.23 15.61
C GLN A 300 -23.73 1.57 14.94
N SER A 301 -22.54 2.12 15.15
CA SER A 301 -22.11 3.37 14.50
C SER A 301 -21.94 3.26 12.98
N LYS A 302 -21.80 2.03 12.45
CA LYS A 302 -21.57 1.76 11.02
C LYS A 302 -22.82 1.28 10.27
N ALA A 303 -23.80 0.78 10.99
CA ALA A 303 -24.99 0.17 10.41
C ALA A 303 -26.19 0.39 11.35
N GLU A 304 -26.55 1.66 11.55
CA GLU A 304 -27.67 2.09 12.42
C GLU A 304 -29.02 1.49 11.98
N ASP A 305 -29.17 1.19 10.69
CA ASP A 305 -30.41 0.66 10.10
C ASP A 305 -30.58 -0.85 10.29
N LEU A 306 -29.58 -1.57 10.81
CA LEU A 306 -29.68 -3.00 11.02
C LEU A 306 -30.34 -3.34 12.38
N GLU A 307 -31.07 -4.46 12.38
CA GLU A 307 -31.69 -4.96 13.60
C GLU A 307 -30.64 -5.25 14.70
N PRO A 308 -30.89 -4.86 15.96
CA PRO A 308 -29.99 -5.09 17.08
C PRO A 308 -29.54 -6.55 17.24
N ALA A 309 -30.43 -7.50 16.94
CA ALA A 309 -30.13 -8.93 17.02
C ALA A 309 -29.06 -9.37 15.98
N VAL A 310 -29.03 -8.75 14.80
CA VAL A 310 -28.01 -9.01 13.77
C VAL A 310 -26.66 -8.44 14.21
N LEU A 311 -26.64 -7.21 14.76
CA LEU A 311 -25.42 -6.59 15.26
C LEU A 311 -24.82 -7.39 16.41
N ASP A 312 -25.67 -7.87 17.33
CA ASP A 312 -25.29 -8.74 18.44
C ASP A 312 -24.62 -10.03 17.93
N GLN A 313 -25.24 -10.70 16.96
CA GLN A 313 -24.72 -11.91 16.36
C GLN A 313 -23.34 -11.71 15.70
N ILE A 314 -23.14 -10.60 15.00
CA ILE A 314 -21.84 -10.24 14.40
C ILE A 314 -20.81 -9.97 15.50
N ALA A 315 -21.17 -9.18 16.54
CA ALA A 315 -20.30 -8.84 17.64
C ALA A 315 -19.82 -10.05 18.44
N GLN A 316 -20.67 -11.09 18.57
CA GLN A 316 -20.31 -12.35 19.24
C GLN A 316 -19.34 -13.20 18.42
N ARG A 317 -19.42 -13.20 17.10
CA ARG A 317 -18.58 -14.05 16.21
C ARG A 317 -17.24 -13.42 15.85
N ALA A 318 -17.23 -12.15 15.47
CA ALA A 318 -16.02 -11.44 15.08
C ALA A 318 -15.40 -10.75 16.31
N HIS A 319 -14.44 -11.41 16.94
CA HIS A 319 -13.91 -10.98 18.25
C HIS A 319 -12.40 -10.65 18.25
N GLN A 320 -11.68 -10.92 17.17
CA GLN A 320 -10.22 -10.75 17.15
C GLN A 320 -9.81 -9.26 16.99
N ASN A 321 -10.40 -8.55 16.03
CA ASN A 321 -10.05 -7.16 15.75
C ASN A 321 -11.16 -6.41 15.00
N VAL A 322 -11.04 -5.07 14.92
CA VAL A 322 -12.04 -4.22 14.28
C VAL A 322 -12.14 -4.45 12.77
N ARG A 323 -11.03 -4.83 12.11
CA ARG A 323 -11.04 -5.14 10.66
C ARG A 323 -11.85 -6.40 10.37
N GLU A 324 -11.73 -7.42 11.20
CA GLU A 324 -12.54 -8.63 11.10
C GLU A 324 -14.03 -8.32 11.34
N LEU A 325 -14.33 -7.48 12.35
CA LEU A 325 -15.66 -7.04 12.67
C LEU A 325 -16.32 -6.29 11.48
N GLU A 326 -15.61 -5.35 10.89
CA GLU A 326 -16.05 -4.65 9.67
C GLU A 326 -16.20 -5.59 8.47
N GLY A 327 -15.29 -6.54 8.33
CA GLY A 327 -15.36 -7.56 7.29
C GLY A 327 -16.58 -8.45 7.43
N ALA A 328 -16.94 -8.85 8.66
CA ALA A 328 -18.13 -9.63 8.96
C ALA A 328 -19.42 -8.85 8.63
N LEU A 329 -19.50 -7.58 9.05
CA LEU A 329 -20.62 -6.69 8.71
C LEU A 329 -20.79 -6.54 7.20
N ASN A 330 -19.72 -6.19 6.49
CA ASN A 330 -19.74 -6.03 5.04
C ASN A 330 -20.16 -7.31 4.33
N ARG A 331 -19.76 -8.46 4.84
CA ARG A 331 -20.14 -9.77 4.29
C ARG A 331 -21.63 -10.04 4.43
N VAL A 332 -22.22 -9.73 5.58
CA VAL A 332 -23.67 -9.87 5.82
C VAL A 332 -24.46 -8.96 4.88
N ILE A 333 -24.05 -7.70 4.75
CA ILE A 333 -24.68 -6.73 3.86
C ILE A 333 -24.56 -7.18 2.39
N ALA A 334 -23.39 -7.59 1.95
CA ALA A 334 -23.17 -8.06 0.59
C ALA A 334 -23.99 -9.34 0.27
N TYR A 335 -24.10 -10.26 1.23
CA TYR A 335 -24.88 -11.48 1.07
C TYR A 335 -26.38 -11.17 0.93
N SER A 336 -26.91 -10.24 1.72
CA SER A 336 -28.29 -9.74 1.60
C SER A 336 -28.56 -9.12 0.22
N GLN A 337 -27.67 -8.29 -0.27
CA GLN A 337 -27.77 -7.65 -1.58
C GLN A 337 -27.75 -8.67 -2.74
N LEU A 338 -26.90 -9.69 -2.66
CA LEU A 338 -26.77 -10.73 -3.69
C LEU A 338 -28.01 -11.62 -3.78
N ILE A 339 -28.64 -11.93 -2.63
CA ILE A 339 -29.84 -12.78 -2.58
C ILE A 339 -31.11 -11.94 -2.82
N GLY A 340 -31.06 -10.61 -2.67
CA GLY A 340 -32.22 -9.73 -2.76
C GLY A 340 -33.19 -9.88 -1.60
N SER A 341 -32.69 -10.25 -0.41
CA SER A 341 -33.47 -10.46 0.82
C SER A 341 -33.03 -9.50 1.92
N PRO A 342 -33.94 -9.08 2.82
CA PRO A 342 -33.57 -8.22 3.95
C PRO A 342 -32.58 -8.91 4.86
N VAL A 343 -31.80 -8.13 5.59
CA VAL A 343 -30.84 -8.65 6.57
C VAL A 343 -31.61 -9.15 7.79
N THR A 344 -31.60 -10.48 8.00
CA THR A 344 -32.16 -11.16 9.18
C THR A 344 -31.07 -11.91 9.93
N THR A 345 -31.37 -12.38 11.12
CA THR A 345 -30.46 -13.22 11.91
C THR A 345 -30.13 -14.55 11.21
N GLU A 346 -31.09 -15.16 10.51
CA GLU A 346 -30.87 -16.39 9.74
C GLU A 346 -29.93 -16.15 8.55
N LEU A 347 -30.12 -15.01 7.85
CA LEU A 347 -29.23 -14.60 6.74
C LEU A 347 -27.83 -14.31 7.26
N ALA A 348 -27.70 -13.60 8.38
CA ALA A 348 -26.42 -13.34 9.01
C ALA A 348 -25.72 -14.64 9.43
N ASP A 349 -26.47 -15.62 9.98
CA ASP A 349 -25.96 -16.95 10.29
C ASP A 349 -25.37 -17.65 9.07
N GLN A 350 -26.10 -17.62 7.94
CA GLN A 350 -25.64 -18.20 6.68
C GLN A 350 -24.37 -17.50 6.16
N ALA A 351 -24.37 -16.17 6.17
CA ALA A 351 -23.25 -15.37 5.68
C ALA A 351 -21.97 -15.58 6.52
N LEU A 352 -22.12 -15.86 7.82
CA LEU A 352 -21.00 -15.95 8.78
C LEU A 352 -20.59 -17.40 9.11
N LYS A 353 -21.14 -18.42 8.44
CA LYS A 353 -20.81 -19.85 8.71
C LYS A 353 -19.35 -20.22 8.60
N SER A 354 -18.51 -19.41 7.92
CA SER A 354 -17.09 -19.67 7.71
C SER A 354 -16.16 -18.77 8.56
N LEU A 355 -16.71 -17.99 9.46
CA LEU A 355 -16.01 -17.29 10.54
C LEU A 355 -16.09 -18.13 11.80
#